data_6f6fbde15550df73bada2a4daf7e8a79
#
_entry.id   6f6fbde15550df73bada2a4daf7e8a79
#
_cell.length_a   1.000
_cell.length_b   1.000
_cell.length_c   1.000
_cell.angle_alpha   90.00
_cell.angle_beta   90.00
_cell.angle_gamma   90.00
#
_symmetry.space_group_name_H-M   'P 1'
#
loop_
_entity.id
_entity.type
_entity.pdbx_description
1 polymer ?
#
loop_
_entity_poly.entity_id
_entity_poly.type
_entity_poly.pdbx_seq_one_letter_code
_entity_poly.pdbx_strand_id
1 'polypeptide(L)'
;MKSMTGIKTAIAAGGIGAAAVFTTATAFAAPPTIQAFGSSEQLVDGPLITSYTVSNLQPSNVVIPGYTPKGQLYQADVTARSDGGIVTPLVADFNARAANGQTYRVIDRTPAPNGLSPAPLPQGQQSSGTLYFDVTGQPPNGVVYNDGVQDVLTWTSNT
;
A
#
# COMPACT_ATOMS: atom_id res chain seq x y z
N MET A 1 -1.60 -23.02 19.61
CA MET A 1 -1.54 -22.89 18.15
C MET A 1 -0.71 -21.64 17.83
N LYS A 2 0.49 -21.82 17.34
CA LYS A 2 1.32 -20.68 16.94
C LYS A 2 0.83 -20.21 15.58
N SER A 3 0.29 -19.00 15.50
CA SER A 3 0.05 -18.36 14.21
C SER A 3 1.41 -18.09 13.56
N MET A 4 1.69 -18.73 12.45
CA MET A 4 2.84 -18.34 11.64
C MET A 4 2.51 -17.02 10.98
N THR A 5 3.05 -15.95 11.56
CA THR A 5 3.03 -14.64 10.90
C THR A 5 3.98 -14.74 9.73
N GLY A 6 3.44 -14.85 8.52
CA GLY A 6 4.24 -14.83 7.31
C GLY A 6 4.99 -13.50 7.23
N ILE A 7 6.30 -13.56 7.05
CA ILE A 7 7.09 -12.36 6.80
C ILE A 7 6.79 -11.92 5.37
N LYS A 8 6.07 -10.81 5.25
CA LYS A 8 5.84 -10.19 3.94
C LYS A 8 7.10 -9.45 3.53
N THR A 9 7.62 -9.78 2.39
CA THR A 9 8.82 -9.16 1.83
C THR A 9 8.44 -8.26 0.67
N ALA A 10 8.97 -7.06 0.62
CA ALA A 10 8.83 -6.16 -0.50
C ALA A 10 10.05 -6.29 -1.42
N ILE A 11 9.78 -6.36 -2.71
CA ILE A 11 10.82 -6.36 -3.74
C ILE A 11 10.54 -5.21 -4.69
N ALA A 12 11.48 -4.29 -4.83
CA ALA A 12 11.42 -3.25 -5.84
C ALA A 12 11.71 -3.84 -7.22
N ALA A 13 10.83 -3.56 -8.20
CA ALA A 13 11.09 -3.96 -9.57
C ALA A 13 12.24 -3.11 -10.14
N GLY A 14 13.41 -3.72 -10.35
CA GLY A 14 14.57 -3.05 -10.95
C GLY A 14 15.91 -3.33 -10.30
N GLY A 15 15.99 -4.15 -9.23
CA GLY A 15 17.25 -4.51 -8.61
C GLY A 15 17.69 -5.93 -8.98
N ILE A 16 18.76 -6.06 -9.72
CA ILE A 16 19.46 -7.34 -9.88
C ILE A 16 20.55 -7.37 -8.82
N GLY A 17 20.31 -8.12 -7.74
CA GLY A 17 21.34 -8.38 -6.74
C GLY A 17 21.39 -9.87 -6.46
N ALA A 18 22.22 -10.59 -7.18
CA ALA A 18 22.48 -11.97 -6.85
C ALA A 18 23.72 -12.04 -5.95
N ALA A 19 23.54 -12.17 -4.67
CA ALA A 19 24.57 -12.71 -3.79
C ALA A 19 23.88 -13.43 -2.65
N ALA A 20 23.70 -14.73 -2.80
CA ALA A 20 23.27 -15.56 -1.71
C ALA A 20 24.46 -15.81 -0.79
N VAL A 21 24.58 -15.02 0.26
CA VAL A 21 25.45 -15.37 1.38
C VAL A 21 24.55 -15.94 2.47
N PHE A 22 24.58 -17.23 2.66
CA PHE A 22 23.91 -17.89 3.77
C PHE A 22 24.71 -17.64 5.05
N THR A 23 24.43 -16.54 5.70
CA THR A 23 24.77 -16.39 7.10
C THR A 23 23.51 -16.69 7.91
N THR A 24 23.65 -17.40 9.01
CA THR A 24 22.60 -17.54 10.03
C THR A 24 22.31 -16.16 10.60
N ALA A 25 21.62 -15.34 9.85
CA ALA A 25 21.25 -14.01 10.28
C ALA A 25 19.94 -14.10 11.06
N THR A 26 19.92 -13.48 12.23
CA THR A 26 18.67 -12.96 12.79
C THR A 26 17.91 -12.26 11.66
N ALA A 27 16.70 -12.73 11.35
CA ALA A 27 15.90 -12.14 10.30
C ALA A 27 15.54 -10.70 10.71
N PHE A 28 16.31 -9.73 10.21
CA PHE A 28 15.88 -8.33 10.25
C PHE A 28 14.75 -8.18 9.25
N ALA A 29 13.70 -7.45 9.65
CA ALA A 29 12.68 -7.03 8.71
C ALA A 29 13.35 -6.32 7.53
N ALA A 30 12.98 -6.71 6.30
CA ALA A 30 13.49 -6.01 5.13
C ALA A 30 13.09 -4.52 5.21
N PRO A 31 13.97 -3.58 4.85
CA PRO A 31 13.59 -2.17 4.82
C PRO A 31 12.46 -1.98 3.80
N PRO A 32 11.57 -1.01 4.03
CA PRO A 32 10.51 -0.71 3.08
C PRO A 32 11.11 -0.28 1.74
N THR A 33 10.49 -0.68 0.65
CA THR A 33 10.82 -0.12 -0.66
C THR A 33 10.22 1.28 -0.78
N ILE A 34 10.95 2.20 -1.38
CA ILE A 34 10.51 3.59 -1.56
C ILE A 34 10.63 3.93 -3.04
N GLN A 35 9.52 4.29 -3.66
CA GLN A 35 9.42 4.62 -5.07
C GLN A 35 8.65 5.94 -5.28
N ALA A 36 8.78 6.50 -6.47
CA ALA A 36 7.95 7.61 -6.89
C ALA A 36 6.50 7.17 -7.13
N PHE A 37 5.55 8.09 -6.99
CA PHE A 37 4.17 7.85 -7.42
C PHE A 37 4.12 7.40 -8.89
N GLY A 38 3.26 6.43 -9.18
CA GLY A 38 3.13 5.81 -10.50
C GLY A 38 4.01 4.60 -10.72
N SER A 39 4.95 4.33 -9.82
CA SER A 39 5.78 3.12 -9.87
C SER A 39 5.01 1.92 -9.32
N SER A 40 5.26 0.75 -9.91
CA SER A 40 4.73 -0.51 -9.38
C SER A 40 5.68 -1.09 -8.35
N GLU A 41 5.14 -1.46 -7.20
CA GLU A 41 5.88 -2.14 -6.15
C GLU A 41 5.24 -3.50 -5.85
N GLN A 42 6.06 -4.50 -5.54
CA GLN A 42 5.58 -5.86 -5.28
C GLN A 42 5.57 -6.18 -3.79
N LEU A 43 4.44 -6.68 -3.33
CA LEU A 43 4.28 -7.33 -2.05
C LEU A 43 4.39 -8.84 -2.26
N VAL A 44 5.44 -9.43 -1.72
CA VAL A 44 5.70 -10.87 -1.83
C VAL A 44 5.36 -11.55 -0.50
N ASP A 45 4.43 -12.47 -0.55
CA ASP A 45 4.00 -13.27 0.60
C ASP A 45 4.02 -14.76 0.20
N GLY A 46 5.19 -15.38 0.31
CA GLY A 46 5.41 -16.73 -0.21
C GLY A 46 5.13 -16.81 -1.71
N PRO A 47 4.24 -17.72 -2.15
CA PRO A 47 3.88 -17.83 -3.57
C PRO A 47 2.93 -16.74 -4.04
N LEU A 48 2.36 -15.94 -3.13
CA LEU A 48 1.43 -14.87 -3.47
C LEU A 48 2.22 -13.59 -3.73
N ILE A 49 2.04 -13.02 -4.93
CA ILE A 49 2.71 -11.79 -5.33
C ILE A 49 1.65 -10.81 -5.80
N THR A 50 1.57 -9.67 -5.12
CA THR A 50 0.67 -8.57 -5.47
C THR A 50 1.50 -7.36 -5.88
N SER A 51 1.29 -6.86 -7.09
CA SER A 51 1.83 -5.58 -7.51
C SER A 51 0.83 -4.47 -7.21
N TYR A 52 1.28 -3.45 -6.50
CA TYR A 52 0.50 -2.23 -6.27
C TYR A 52 1.15 -1.06 -6.98
N THR A 53 0.32 -0.20 -7.55
CA THR A 53 0.71 1.09 -8.10
C THR A 53 -0.16 2.15 -7.48
N VAL A 54 0.45 3.16 -6.87
CA VAL A 54 -0.26 4.30 -6.29
C VAL A 54 0.18 5.58 -6.99
N SER A 55 -0.78 6.43 -7.32
CA SER A 55 -0.54 7.69 -8.04
C SER A 55 -1.56 8.75 -7.67
N ASN A 56 -1.33 9.98 -8.14
CA ASN A 56 -2.27 11.09 -8.06
C ASN A 56 -2.80 11.38 -6.63
N LEU A 57 -1.89 11.42 -5.66
CA LEU A 57 -2.26 11.87 -4.31
C LEU A 57 -2.58 13.36 -4.36
N GLN A 58 -3.83 13.73 -4.04
CA GLN A 58 -4.33 15.10 -4.15
C GLN A 58 -5.51 15.36 -3.23
N PRO A 59 -5.82 16.63 -2.89
CA PRO A 59 -7.05 16.97 -2.21
C PRO A 59 -8.27 16.52 -3.01
N SER A 60 -9.33 16.13 -2.31
CA SER A 60 -10.57 15.63 -2.89
C SER A 60 -11.77 16.38 -2.36
N ASN A 61 -12.74 16.63 -3.25
CA ASN A 61 -14.05 17.17 -2.91
C ASN A 61 -15.17 16.12 -3.03
N VAL A 62 -14.79 14.85 -3.13
CA VAL A 62 -15.74 13.75 -3.22
C VAL A 62 -16.54 13.65 -1.92
N VAL A 63 -17.84 13.42 -2.05
CA VAL A 63 -18.71 13.14 -0.91
C VAL A 63 -18.75 11.63 -0.70
N ILE A 64 -18.29 11.18 0.48
CA ILE A 64 -18.38 9.77 0.87
C ILE A 64 -19.66 9.60 1.68
N PRO A 65 -20.64 8.82 1.19
CA PRO A 65 -21.88 8.61 1.92
C PRO A 65 -21.65 8.04 3.32
N GLY A 66 -22.24 8.66 4.32
CA GLY A 66 -22.10 8.22 5.71
C GLY A 66 -20.78 8.62 6.40
N TYR A 67 -19.94 9.40 5.74
CA TYR A 67 -18.69 9.88 6.31
C TYR A 67 -18.57 11.40 6.20
N THR A 68 -18.28 12.05 7.31
CA THR A 68 -18.01 13.50 7.37
C THR A 68 -16.54 13.69 7.72
N PRO A 69 -15.71 14.23 6.79
CA PRO A 69 -14.30 14.49 7.07
C PRO A 69 -14.14 15.48 8.23
N LYS A 70 -13.15 15.22 9.08
CA LYS A 70 -12.74 16.13 10.15
C LYS A 70 -11.73 17.15 9.69
N GLY A 71 -11.01 16.84 8.61
CA GLY A 71 -10.03 17.69 7.97
C GLY A 71 -10.28 17.79 6.47
N GLN A 72 -9.23 17.96 5.70
CA GLN A 72 -9.28 17.94 4.24
C GLN A 72 -9.24 16.49 3.74
N LEU A 73 -10.23 16.11 2.95
CA LEU A 73 -10.21 14.82 2.28
C LEU A 73 -9.11 14.81 1.19
N TYR A 74 -8.33 13.75 1.16
CA TYR A 74 -7.35 13.44 0.10
C TYR A 74 -7.73 12.15 -0.58
N GLN A 75 -7.32 12.01 -1.84
CA GLN A 75 -7.51 10.79 -2.61
C GLN A 75 -6.24 10.42 -3.33
N ALA A 76 -6.08 9.12 -3.63
CA ALA A 76 -5.05 8.58 -4.50
C ALA A 76 -5.63 7.46 -5.34
N ASP A 77 -5.10 7.30 -6.55
CA ASP A 77 -5.44 6.17 -7.40
C ASP A 77 -4.58 4.96 -7.02
N VAL A 78 -5.19 3.80 -6.99
CA VAL A 78 -4.51 2.54 -6.69
C VAL A 78 -4.89 1.47 -7.71
N THR A 79 -3.89 0.72 -8.16
CA THR A 79 -4.09 -0.49 -8.96
C THR A 79 -3.43 -1.64 -8.24
N ALA A 80 -4.16 -2.74 -8.11
CA ALA A 80 -3.67 -4.00 -7.58
C ALA A 80 -3.70 -5.05 -8.68
N ARG A 81 -2.63 -5.80 -8.84
CA ARG A 81 -2.52 -6.88 -9.82
C ARG A 81 -1.94 -8.12 -9.15
N SER A 82 -2.45 -9.29 -9.50
CA SER A 82 -1.84 -10.54 -9.10
C SER A 82 -0.74 -10.94 -10.09
N ASP A 83 0.49 -11.01 -9.60
CA ASP A 83 1.64 -11.56 -10.34
C ASP A 83 1.96 -12.99 -9.91
N GLY A 84 1.36 -13.48 -8.85
CA GLY A 84 1.51 -14.85 -8.37
C GLY A 84 0.34 -15.29 -7.49
N GLY A 85 -0.30 -16.38 -7.86
CA GLY A 85 -1.43 -16.95 -7.12
C GLY A 85 -2.70 -16.12 -7.14
N ILE A 86 -3.65 -16.45 -6.28
CA ILE A 86 -4.88 -15.68 -6.08
C ILE A 86 -4.64 -14.76 -4.90
N VAL A 87 -4.68 -13.44 -5.14
CA VAL A 87 -4.43 -12.42 -4.12
C VAL A 87 -5.70 -11.64 -3.81
N THR A 88 -5.81 -11.16 -2.58
CA THR A 88 -6.90 -10.29 -2.14
C THR A 88 -6.30 -8.93 -1.75
N PRO A 89 -6.65 -7.84 -2.46
CA PRO A 89 -6.17 -6.51 -2.08
C PRO A 89 -6.65 -6.11 -0.68
N LEU A 90 -5.75 -5.60 0.15
CA LEU A 90 -6.04 -5.17 1.51
C LEU A 90 -6.02 -3.65 1.59
N VAL A 91 -7.16 -3.01 1.35
CA VAL A 91 -7.31 -1.55 1.36
C VAL A 91 -6.94 -0.96 2.73
N ALA A 92 -7.31 -1.64 3.81
CA ALA A 92 -7.08 -1.17 5.18
C ALA A 92 -5.60 -0.99 5.55
N ASP A 93 -4.69 -1.59 4.79
CA ASP A 93 -3.25 -1.52 5.03
C ASP A 93 -2.60 -0.26 4.44
N PHE A 94 -3.34 0.51 3.63
CA PHE A 94 -2.84 1.77 3.08
C PHE A 94 -3.03 2.94 4.04
N ASN A 95 -2.03 3.81 4.10
CA ASN A 95 -2.05 5.04 4.88
C ASN A 95 -1.40 6.16 4.08
N ALA A 96 -1.92 7.38 4.21
CA ALA A 96 -1.21 8.56 3.72
C ALA A 96 -0.22 9.02 4.79
N ARG A 97 0.90 9.56 4.37
CA ARG A 97 1.95 10.04 5.29
C ARG A 97 2.45 11.41 4.88
N ALA A 98 2.56 12.29 5.87
CA ALA A 98 3.15 13.61 5.72
C ALA A 98 4.66 13.59 6.01
N ALA A 99 5.38 14.63 5.54
CA ALA A 99 6.83 14.74 5.73
C ALA A 99 7.25 14.78 7.21
N ASN A 100 6.38 15.26 8.10
CA ASN A 100 6.63 15.28 9.54
C ASN A 100 6.34 13.93 10.24
N GLY A 101 5.98 12.89 9.50
CA GLY A 101 5.67 11.57 10.03
C GLY A 101 4.21 11.34 10.42
N GLN A 102 3.35 12.36 10.34
CA GLN A 102 1.91 12.16 10.58
C GLN A 102 1.34 11.16 9.59
N THR A 103 0.54 10.24 10.10
CA THR A 103 -0.06 9.15 9.33
C THR A 103 -1.58 9.27 9.38
N TYR A 104 -2.21 9.14 8.21
CA TYR A 104 -3.65 9.19 8.05
C TYR A 104 -4.12 7.86 7.46
N ARG A 105 -4.94 7.15 8.23
CA ARG A 105 -5.46 5.86 7.77
C ARG A 105 -6.42 6.03 6.60
N VAL A 106 -6.44 5.05 5.72
CA VAL A 106 -7.45 4.99 4.67
C VAL A 106 -8.85 4.90 5.30
N ILE A 107 -9.82 5.52 4.65
CA ILE A 107 -11.23 5.42 5.03
C ILE A 107 -11.76 4.10 4.48
N ASP A 108 -11.91 3.11 5.34
CA ASP A 108 -12.31 1.74 4.98
C ASP A 108 -13.62 1.28 5.62
N ARG A 109 -14.19 2.09 6.51
CA ARG A 109 -15.40 1.71 7.28
C ARG A 109 -16.71 1.97 6.56
N THR A 110 -16.67 2.79 5.53
CA THR A 110 -17.83 3.10 4.69
C THR A 110 -17.47 2.86 3.23
N PRO A 111 -18.41 2.35 2.42
CA PRO A 111 -18.16 2.22 1.00
C PRO A 111 -17.85 3.59 0.39
N ALA A 112 -16.65 3.73 -0.15
CA ALA A 112 -16.23 4.95 -0.82
C ALA A 112 -16.52 4.87 -2.32
N PRO A 113 -16.83 6.00 -2.98
CA PRO A 113 -17.03 6.01 -4.43
C PRO A 113 -15.77 5.50 -5.15
N ASN A 114 -15.96 4.58 -6.08
CA ASN A 114 -14.85 3.97 -6.86
C ASN A 114 -13.74 3.35 -6.01
N GLY A 115 -14.07 2.87 -4.81
CA GLY A 115 -13.10 2.18 -3.96
C GLY A 115 -12.53 0.92 -4.62
N LEU A 116 -11.31 0.57 -4.24
CA LEU A 116 -10.68 -0.67 -4.70
C LEU A 116 -11.52 -1.87 -4.23
N SER A 117 -11.85 -2.76 -5.16
CA SER A 117 -12.60 -3.98 -4.85
C SER A 117 -11.78 -4.90 -3.95
N PRO A 118 -12.38 -5.45 -2.87
CA PRO A 118 -11.74 -6.47 -2.05
C PRO A 118 -11.87 -7.89 -2.64
N ALA A 119 -12.39 -8.03 -3.84
CA ALA A 119 -12.56 -9.33 -4.48
C ALA A 119 -11.21 -9.98 -4.79
N PRO A 120 -11.10 -11.31 -4.64
CA PRO A 120 -9.89 -12.03 -5.02
C PRO A 120 -9.54 -11.82 -6.48
N LEU A 121 -8.23 -11.65 -6.75
CA LEU A 121 -7.67 -11.48 -8.09
C LEU A 121 -6.91 -12.76 -8.46
N PRO A 122 -7.36 -13.50 -9.47
CA PRO A 122 -6.58 -14.57 -10.07
C PRO A 122 -5.29 -14.01 -10.70
N GLN A 123 -4.28 -14.85 -10.83
CA GLN A 123 -3.01 -14.46 -11.43
C GLN A 123 -3.20 -13.83 -12.81
N GLY A 124 -2.55 -12.71 -13.04
CA GLY A 124 -2.64 -11.91 -14.26
C GLY A 124 -3.80 -10.91 -14.28
N GLN A 125 -4.73 -10.98 -13.34
CA GLN A 125 -5.85 -10.05 -13.24
C GLN A 125 -5.47 -8.83 -12.41
N GLN A 126 -6.12 -7.69 -12.69
CA GLN A 126 -5.93 -6.46 -11.95
C GLN A 126 -7.25 -5.79 -11.61
N SER A 127 -7.22 -4.96 -10.57
CA SER A 127 -8.32 -4.12 -10.15
C SER A 127 -7.79 -2.74 -9.83
N SER A 128 -8.54 -1.71 -10.14
CA SER A 128 -8.19 -0.32 -9.86
C SER A 128 -9.29 0.35 -9.06
N GLY A 129 -8.91 1.31 -8.26
CA GLY A 129 -9.85 2.09 -7.47
C GLY A 129 -9.21 3.33 -6.88
N THR A 130 -9.94 3.98 -5.98
CA THR A 130 -9.52 5.20 -5.30
C THR A 130 -9.42 4.96 -3.81
N LEU A 131 -8.33 5.41 -3.22
CA LEU A 131 -8.12 5.47 -1.76
C LEU A 131 -8.47 6.86 -1.27
N TYR A 132 -9.10 6.95 -0.09
CA TYR A 132 -9.45 8.23 0.54
C TYR A 132 -8.85 8.32 1.94
N PHE A 133 -8.36 9.51 2.28
CA PHE A 133 -7.74 9.78 3.58
C PHE A 133 -8.29 11.09 4.15
N ASP A 134 -8.58 11.10 5.45
CA ASP A 134 -9.00 12.31 6.16
C ASP A 134 -7.77 12.98 6.79
N VAL A 135 -7.33 14.06 6.19
CA VAL A 135 -6.10 14.76 6.57
C VAL A 135 -6.44 15.88 7.53
N THR A 136 -6.15 15.62 8.80
CA THR A 136 -6.44 16.56 9.90
C THR A 136 -5.23 17.42 10.30
N GLY A 137 -4.09 17.22 9.67
CA GLY A 137 -2.85 17.94 9.96
C GLY A 137 -2.09 18.32 8.70
N GLN A 138 -0.79 18.12 8.71
CA GLN A 138 0.07 18.47 7.58
C GLN A 138 -0.32 17.67 6.32
N PRO A 139 -0.36 18.31 5.13
CA PRO A 139 -0.65 17.63 3.88
C PRO A 139 0.30 16.45 3.63
N PRO A 140 -0.22 15.30 3.20
CA PRO A 140 0.61 14.14 2.92
C PRO A 140 1.41 14.33 1.62
N ASN A 141 2.60 13.77 1.59
CA ASN A 141 3.46 13.68 0.41
C ASN A 141 3.79 12.24 0.03
N GLY A 142 3.19 11.28 0.71
CA GLY A 142 3.39 9.85 0.45
C GLY A 142 2.19 9.01 0.83
N VAL A 143 2.20 7.79 0.29
CA VAL A 143 1.28 6.71 0.67
C VAL A 143 2.13 5.51 1.03
N VAL A 144 1.80 4.83 2.11
CA VAL A 144 2.50 3.64 2.57
C VAL A 144 1.55 2.46 2.68
N TYR A 145 2.06 1.28 2.39
CA TYR A 145 1.42 0.02 2.72
C TYR A 145 2.07 -0.52 3.99
N ASN A 146 1.28 -0.66 5.05
CA ASN A 146 1.73 -1.17 6.34
C ASN A 146 1.05 -2.50 6.61
N ASP A 147 1.83 -3.53 6.89
CA ASP A 147 1.31 -4.89 7.10
C ASP A 147 0.77 -5.13 8.52
N GLY A 148 0.66 -4.09 9.31
CA GLY A 148 0.26 -4.14 10.72
C GLY A 148 1.44 -4.18 11.68
N VAL A 149 2.65 -4.41 11.19
CA VAL A 149 3.90 -4.44 11.97
C VAL A 149 4.84 -3.33 11.51
N GLN A 150 4.99 -3.15 10.20
CA GLN A 150 5.93 -2.21 9.61
C GLN A 150 5.43 -1.70 8.26
N ASP A 151 6.01 -0.58 7.82
CA ASP A 151 5.85 -0.12 6.45
C ASP A 151 6.61 -1.08 5.52
N VAL A 152 5.95 -1.51 4.45
CA VAL A 152 6.51 -2.45 3.49
C VAL A 152 6.75 -1.78 2.14
N LEU A 153 5.77 -1.04 1.64
CA LEU A 153 5.84 -0.31 0.37
C LEU A 153 5.60 1.17 0.65
N THR A 154 6.30 2.04 -0.05
CA THR A 154 6.15 3.50 0.09
C THR A 154 6.24 4.19 -1.25
N TRP A 155 5.23 4.97 -1.58
CA TRP A 155 5.22 5.90 -2.72
C TRP A 155 5.31 7.32 -2.20
N THR A 156 6.20 8.11 -2.78
CA THR A 156 6.42 9.49 -2.34
C THR A 156 6.73 10.41 -3.51
N SER A 157 6.43 11.68 -3.33
CA SER A 157 6.82 12.75 -4.26
C SER A 157 8.26 13.22 -4.08
N ASN A 158 8.99 12.69 -3.07
CA ASN A 158 10.34 13.13 -2.70
C ASN A 158 11.47 12.28 -3.30
N THR A 159 11.18 11.50 -4.32
CA THR A 159 12.22 10.70 -5.01
C THR A 159 12.73 11.41 -6.25
#